data_2b84257e52e5c1c9d6ec298752a2bdce
#
_entry.id   2b84257e52e5c1c9d6ec298752a2bdce
#
_cell.length_a   1.000
_cell.length_b   1.000
_cell.length_c   1.000
_cell.angle_alpha   90.00
_cell.angle_beta   90.00
_cell.angle_gamma   90.00
#
_symmetry.space_group_name_H-M   'P 1'
#
loop_
_entity.id
_entity.type
_entity.pdbx_description
1 polymer ?
#
loop_
_entity_poly.entity_id
_entity_poly.type
_entity_poly.pdbx_seq_one_letter_code
_entity_poly.pdbx_strand_id
1 'polypeptide(L)'
;MAQKVVGFIKLQIAAGKATPAPPVGPALGQHGVNIAAFTKEFNERTKADMGLIIPVVITVYADRSFSFITKTPPAAVLIKKACNINSGSGVPNKTKVANITKEQIQKIAEQKMPDLNAGSLESAMSMIAGTARSMGVVVVD
;
A
#
# COMPACT_ATOMS: atom_id res chain seq x y z
N MET A 1 7.82 -24.97 17.11
CA MET A 1 8.12 -25.67 15.84
C MET A 1 7.82 -24.75 14.67
N ALA A 2 8.68 -24.82 13.64
CA ALA A 2 8.42 -24.07 12.42
C ALA A 2 7.21 -24.66 11.70
N GLN A 3 6.22 -23.85 11.43
CA GLN A 3 5.04 -24.26 10.68
C GLN A 3 5.36 -24.24 9.19
N LYS A 4 4.83 -25.23 8.49
CA LYS A 4 5.04 -25.31 7.04
C LYS A 4 4.18 -24.26 6.32
N VAL A 5 4.82 -23.45 5.52
CA VAL A 5 4.12 -22.44 4.70
C VAL A 5 3.46 -23.13 3.50
N VAL A 6 2.15 -22.94 3.35
CA VAL A 6 1.39 -23.48 2.22
C VAL A 6 1.32 -22.46 1.08
N GLY A 7 1.24 -21.18 1.42
CA GLY A 7 1.18 -20.16 0.39
C GLY A 7 1.21 -18.75 0.96
N PHE A 8 1.29 -17.80 0.03
CA PHE A 8 1.24 -16.37 0.34
C PHE A 8 0.07 -15.73 -0.39
N ILE A 9 -0.57 -14.77 0.27
CA ILE A 9 -1.64 -13.97 -0.32
C ILE A 9 -1.23 -12.52 -0.21
N LYS A 10 -1.26 -11.81 -1.34
CA LYS A 10 -0.93 -10.38 -1.39
C LYS A 10 -2.19 -9.61 -1.75
N LEU A 11 -2.58 -8.68 -0.89
CA LEU A 11 -3.78 -7.88 -1.06
C LEU A 11 -3.50 -6.41 -0.78
N GLN A 12 -4.33 -5.54 -1.33
CA GLN A 12 -4.36 -4.12 -0.98
C GLN A 12 -5.75 -3.83 -0.42
N ILE A 13 -5.79 -3.43 0.83
CA ILE A 13 -7.05 -3.24 1.56
C ILE A 13 -7.05 -1.85 2.18
N ALA A 14 -8.20 -1.16 2.11
CA ALA A 14 -8.35 0.14 2.78
C ALA A 14 -8.19 -0.04 4.30
N ALA A 15 -7.36 0.80 4.89
CA ALA A 15 -7.05 0.73 6.32
C ALA A 15 -8.33 0.86 7.17
N GLY A 16 -8.49 -0.04 8.13
CA GLY A 16 -9.64 -0.08 9.01
C GLY A 16 -10.96 -0.50 8.35
N LYS A 17 -10.93 -0.91 7.08
CA LYS A 17 -12.13 -1.25 6.31
C LYS A 17 -12.10 -2.65 5.70
N ALA A 18 -11.30 -3.56 6.25
CA ALA A 18 -11.31 -4.94 5.78
C ALA A 18 -12.67 -5.58 6.09
N THR A 19 -13.23 -6.26 5.11
CA THR A 19 -14.51 -6.95 5.22
C THR A 19 -14.41 -8.33 4.58
N PRO A 20 -15.31 -9.27 4.91
CA PRO A 20 -15.35 -10.58 4.25
C PRO A 20 -15.72 -10.52 2.76
N ALA A 21 -16.17 -9.37 2.28
CA ALA A 21 -16.51 -9.18 0.88
C ALA A 21 -15.26 -9.23 -0.02
N PRO A 22 -15.41 -9.48 -1.33
CA PRO A 22 -14.28 -9.42 -2.25
C PRO A 22 -13.51 -8.10 -2.13
N PRO A 23 -12.16 -8.11 -2.29
CA PRO A 23 -11.33 -9.26 -2.69
C PRO A 23 -10.84 -10.13 -1.53
N VAL A 24 -11.13 -9.78 -0.28
CA VAL A 24 -10.58 -10.44 0.92
C VAL A 24 -11.15 -11.85 1.08
N GLY A 25 -12.47 -11.98 1.03
CA GLY A 25 -13.15 -13.25 1.27
C GLY A 25 -12.69 -14.38 0.34
N PRO A 26 -12.80 -14.21 -0.98
CA PRO A 26 -12.38 -15.26 -1.91
C PRO A 26 -10.90 -15.60 -1.81
N ALA A 27 -10.03 -14.63 -1.62
CA ALA A 27 -8.59 -14.86 -1.52
C ALA A 27 -8.24 -15.70 -0.29
N LEU A 28 -8.79 -15.38 0.86
CA LEU A 28 -8.56 -16.12 2.10
C LEU A 28 -9.31 -17.45 2.14
N GLY A 29 -10.51 -17.48 1.58
CA GLY A 29 -11.35 -18.69 1.55
C GLY A 29 -10.71 -19.84 0.79
N GLN A 30 -10.01 -19.55 -0.29
CA GLN A 30 -9.28 -20.57 -1.07
C GLN A 30 -8.23 -21.31 -0.25
N HIS A 31 -7.67 -20.64 0.75
CA HIS A 31 -6.65 -21.21 1.62
C HIS A 31 -7.20 -21.71 2.96
N GLY A 32 -8.51 -21.59 3.19
CA GLY A 32 -9.14 -22.04 4.43
C GLY A 32 -8.80 -21.17 5.64
N VAL A 33 -8.40 -19.95 5.44
CA VAL A 33 -8.03 -19.00 6.51
C VAL A 33 -9.30 -18.43 7.15
N ASN A 34 -9.26 -18.18 8.46
CA ASN A 34 -10.37 -17.53 9.17
C ASN A 34 -10.47 -16.06 8.79
N ILE A 35 -11.41 -15.75 7.93
CA ILE A 35 -11.62 -14.39 7.39
C ILE A 35 -11.98 -13.40 8.50
N ALA A 36 -12.85 -13.79 9.43
CA ALA A 36 -13.29 -12.91 10.51
C ALA A 36 -12.13 -12.52 11.42
N ALA A 37 -11.27 -13.47 11.79
CA ALA A 37 -10.09 -13.19 12.60
C ALA A 37 -9.12 -12.25 11.90
N PHE A 38 -8.88 -12.48 10.60
CA PHE A 38 -8.01 -11.63 9.80
C PHE A 38 -8.55 -10.19 9.71
N THR A 39 -9.82 -10.01 9.37
CA THR A 39 -10.40 -8.67 9.20
C THR A 39 -10.36 -7.89 10.50
N LYS A 40 -10.64 -8.53 11.62
CA LYS A 40 -10.59 -7.90 12.94
C LYS A 40 -9.17 -7.42 13.25
N GLU A 41 -8.19 -8.31 13.12
CA GLU A 41 -6.80 -8.00 13.43
C GLU A 41 -6.22 -6.94 12.50
N PHE A 42 -6.51 -7.04 11.20
CA PHE A 42 -6.10 -6.05 10.21
C PHE A 42 -6.67 -4.66 10.54
N ASN A 43 -7.96 -4.60 10.82
CA ASN A 43 -8.62 -3.33 11.14
C ASN A 43 -8.03 -2.70 12.40
N GLU A 44 -7.72 -3.49 13.42
CA GLU A 44 -7.09 -3.01 14.64
C GLU A 44 -5.69 -2.45 14.37
N ARG A 45 -4.88 -3.15 13.59
CA ARG A 45 -3.51 -2.74 13.25
C ARG A 45 -3.46 -1.50 12.36
N THR A 46 -4.42 -1.33 11.49
CA THR A 46 -4.43 -0.23 10.51
C THR A 46 -5.33 0.93 10.90
N LYS A 47 -5.88 0.91 12.10
CA LYS A 47 -6.79 1.94 12.59
C LYS A 47 -6.19 3.35 12.54
N ALA A 48 -4.88 3.46 12.80
CA ALA A 48 -4.17 4.75 12.77
C ALA A 48 -3.99 5.28 11.34
N ASP A 49 -4.05 4.41 10.34
CA ASP A 49 -3.80 4.75 8.93
C ASP A 49 -5.09 4.85 8.11
N MET A 50 -6.23 5.08 8.76
CA MET A 50 -7.52 5.17 8.08
C MET A 50 -7.49 6.19 6.93
N GLY A 51 -8.10 5.82 5.82
CA GLY A 51 -8.13 6.62 4.62
C GLY A 51 -7.02 6.30 3.62
N LEU A 52 -6.09 5.41 3.99
CA LEU A 52 -5.03 4.94 3.10
C LEU A 52 -5.29 3.51 2.68
N ILE A 53 -4.75 3.12 1.53
CA ILE A 53 -4.76 1.72 1.10
C ILE A 53 -3.47 1.08 1.61
N ILE A 54 -3.60 -0.01 2.35
CA ILE A 54 -2.45 -0.69 2.96
C ILE A 54 -2.22 -2.01 2.23
N PRO A 55 -1.04 -2.23 1.63
CA PRO A 55 -0.66 -3.53 1.11
C PRO A 55 -0.42 -4.50 2.27
N VAL A 56 -0.93 -5.71 2.14
CA VAL A 56 -0.74 -6.74 3.15
C VAL A 56 -0.25 -8.01 2.47
N VAL A 57 0.72 -8.67 3.11
CA VAL A 57 1.20 -9.99 2.69
C VAL A 57 0.83 -10.97 3.78
N ILE A 58 -0.01 -11.94 3.45
CA ILE A 58 -0.52 -12.96 4.36
C ILE A 58 0.23 -14.25 4.09
N THR A 59 0.82 -14.84 5.11
CA THR A 59 1.45 -16.15 5.04
C THR A 59 0.48 -17.18 5.61
N VAL A 60 0.14 -18.19 4.82
CA VAL A 60 -0.77 -19.27 5.22
C VAL A 60 0.03 -20.51 5.55
N TYR A 61 -0.25 -21.12 6.69
CA TYR A 61 0.44 -22.31 7.18
C TYR A 61 -0.42 -23.58 6.98
N ALA A 62 0.22 -24.74 7.05
CA ALA A 62 -0.44 -26.03 6.80
C ALA A 62 -1.56 -26.35 7.78
N ASP A 63 -1.52 -25.81 8.98
CA ASP A 63 -2.56 -25.97 10.02
C ASP A 63 -3.72 -24.97 9.87
N ARG A 64 -3.77 -24.25 8.74
CA ARG A 64 -4.74 -23.18 8.43
C ARG A 64 -4.60 -21.94 9.30
N SER A 65 -3.54 -21.85 10.07
CA SER A 65 -3.20 -20.60 10.74
C SER A 65 -2.60 -19.63 9.73
N PHE A 66 -2.52 -18.36 10.10
CA PHE A 66 -1.95 -17.34 9.24
C PHE A 66 -1.17 -16.34 10.07
N SER A 67 -0.22 -15.69 9.39
CA SER A 67 0.39 -14.47 9.88
C SER A 67 0.37 -13.45 8.75
N PHE A 68 0.39 -12.17 9.07
CA PHE A 68 0.44 -11.16 8.03
C PHE A 68 1.32 -10.00 8.45
N ILE A 69 1.88 -9.34 7.44
CA ILE A 69 2.63 -8.09 7.60
C ILE A 69 1.96 -7.02 6.76
N THR A 70 1.88 -5.83 7.30
CA THR A 70 1.41 -4.66 6.57
C THR A 70 2.61 -3.86 6.10
N LYS A 71 2.53 -3.36 4.87
CA LYS A 71 3.57 -2.51 4.29
C LYS A 71 3.08 -1.07 4.27
N THR A 72 3.98 -0.14 3.94
CA THR A 72 3.60 1.25 3.77
C THR A 72 2.63 1.39 2.58
N PRO A 73 1.75 2.40 2.59
CA PRO A 73 0.84 2.62 1.46
C PRO A 73 1.60 2.75 0.14
N PRO A 74 1.00 2.35 -1.00
CA PRO A 74 1.64 2.55 -2.30
C PRO A 74 1.98 4.02 -2.54
N ALA A 75 3.10 4.26 -3.23
CA ALA A 75 3.54 5.63 -3.52
C ALA A 75 2.46 6.44 -4.23
N ALA A 76 1.73 5.81 -5.17
CA ALA A 76 0.64 6.47 -5.88
C ALA A 76 -0.46 6.97 -4.95
N VAL A 77 -0.81 6.19 -3.92
CA VAL A 77 -1.82 6.59 -2.92
C VAL A 77 -1.35 7.78 -2.11
N LEU A 78 -0.08 7.76 -1.68
CA LEU A 78 0.51 8.86 -0.90
C LEU A 78 0.60 10.14 -1.73
N ILE A 79 0.95 10.04 -3.01
CA ILE A 79 0.99 11.17 -3.93
C ILE A 79 -0.40 11.76 -4.12
N LYS A 80 -1.41 10.93 -4.35
CA LYS A 80 -2.80 11.39 -4.49
C LYS A 80 -3.28 12.14 -3.24
N LYS A 81 -2.94 11.61 -2.08
CA LYS A 81 -3.29 12.25 -0.82
C LYS A 81 -2.57 13.59 -0.64
N ALA A 82 -1.28 13.66 -0.95
CA ALA A 82 -0.49 14.89 -0.84
C ALA A 82 -0.99 15.97 -1.81
N CYS A 83 -1.41 15.58 -3.00
CA CYS A 83 -1.93 16.48 -4.02
C CYS A 83 -3.44 16.74 -3.89
N ASN A 84 -4.10 16.04 -2.97
CA ASN A 84 -5.54 16.14 -2.73
C ASN A 84 -6.37 15.83 -3.99
N ILE A 85 -5.97 14.79 -4.73
CA ILE A 85 -6.67 14.33 -5.93
C ILE A 85 -7.16 12.89 -5.73
N ASN A 86 -8.23 12.53 -6.43
CA ASN A 86 -8.84 11.20 -6.33
C ASN A 86 -8.22 10.17 -7.26
N SER A 87 -7.71 10.62 -8.42
CA SER A 87 -7.10 9.74 -9.41
C SER A 87 -6.01 10.47 -10.19
N GLY A 88 -5.09 9.69 -10.72
CA GLY A 88 -4.06 10.20 -11.63
C GLY A 88 -4.62 10.44 -13.03
N SER A 89 -3.76 10.95 -13.92
CA SER A 89 -4.12 11.20 -15.32
C SER A 89 -4.14 9.90 -16.13
N GLY A 90 -5.12 9.78 -17.01
CA GLY A 90 -5.16 8.71 -18.00
C GLY A 90 -4.15 8.92 -19.14
N VAL A 91 -3.70 10.17 -19.35
CA VAL A 91 -2.70 10.52 -20.37
C VAL A 91 -1.64 11.42 -19.72
N PRO A 92 -0.77 10.86 -18.87
CA PRO A 92 0.11 11.66 -18.02
C PRO A 92 1.17 12.47 -18.76
N ASN A 93 1.53 12.08 -19.98
CA ASN A 93 2.48 12.81 -20.78
C ASN A 93 1.88 14.07 -21.43
N LYS A 94 0.57 14.16 -21.50
CA LYS A 94 -0.15 15.30 -22.13
C LYS A 94 -1.00 16.06 -21.12
N THR A 95 -1.75 15.35 -20.30
CA THR A 95 -2.68 15.93 -19.33
C THR A 95 -2.12 15.86 -17.93
N LYS A 96 -1.83 17.01 -17.33
CA LYS A 96 -1.35 17.09 -15.94
C LYS A 96 -2.54 17.39 -15.02
N VAL A 97 -2.57 16.72 -13.85
CA VAL A 97 -3.72 16.80 -12.94
C VAL A 97 -3.41 17.55 -11.65
N ALA A 98 -2.13 17.65 -11.27
CA ALA A 98 -1.72 18.31 -10.04
C ALA A 98 -0.23 18.65 -10.05
N ASN A 99 0.19 19.40 -9.04
CA ASN A 99 1.61 19.69 -8.79
C ASN A 99 1.98 19.15 -7.41
N ILE A 100 3.21 18.69 -7.26
CA ILE A 100 3.77 18.25 -5.98
C ILE A 100 5.11 18.96 -5.73
N THR A 101 5.33 19.43 -4.51
CA THR A 101 6.58 20.09 -4.14
C THR A 101 7.64 19.07 -3.73
N LYS A 102 8.90 19.46 -3.77
CA LYS A 102 10.01 18.61 -3.30
C LYS A 102 9.87 18.25 -1.82
N GLU A 103 9.35 19.16 -1.00
CA GLU A 103 9.07 18.88 0.41
C GLU A 103 8.07 17.74 0.59
N GLN A 104 6.99 17.76 -0.18
CA GLN A 104 5.98 16.71 -0.15
C GLN A 104 6.58 15.37 -0.59
N ILE A 105 7.40 15.39 -1.64
CA ILE A 105 8.12 14.20 -2.12
C ILE A 105 9.05 13.68 -1.03
N GLN A 106 9.77 14.54 -0.34
CA GLN A 106 10.66 14.15 0.75
C GLN A 106 9.91 13.46 1.88
N LYS A 107 8.77 14.01 2.29
CA LYS A 107 7.93 13.39 3.33
C LYS A 107 7.45 12.00 2.94
N ILE A 108 7.01 11.84 1.69
CA ILE A 108 6.58 10.54 1.17
C ILE A 108 7.76 9.56 1.13
N ALA A 109 8.92 10.01 0.67
CA ALA A 109 10.11 9.17 0.61
C ALA A 109 10.55 8.71 1.99
N GLU A 110 10.54 9.57 2.98
CA GLU A 110 10.87 9.24 4.38
C GLU A 110 9.90 8.19 4.93
N GLN A 111 8.62 8.34 4.65
CA GLN A 111 7.60 7.39 5.10
C GLN A 111 7.78 6.01 4.46
N LYS A 112 8.22 5.96 3.21
CA LYS A 112 8.40 4.70 2.47
C LYS A 112 9.80 4.10 2.57
N MET A 113 10.76 4.77 3.15
CA MET A 113 12.15 4.28 3.24
C MET A 113 12.26 2.81 3.71
N PRO A 114 11.47 2.35 4.71
CA PRO A 114 11.54 0.96 5.14
C PRO A 114 11.21 -0.06 4.04
N ASP A 115 10.40 0.32 3.05
CA ASP A 115 9.95 -0.57 1.98
C ASP A 115 10.68 -0.32 0.65
N LEU A 116 11.49 0.74 0.56
CA LEU A 116 12.18 1.09 -0.67
C LEU A 116 13.58 0.48 -0.73
N ASN A 117 13.96 0.04 -1.93
CA ASN A 117 15.32 -0.38 -2.22
C ASN A 117 16.14 0.83 -2.70
N ALA A 118 16.30 1.81 -1.83
CA ALA A 118 17.01 3.05 -2.13
C ALA A 118 18.22 3.18 -1.20
N GLY A 119 19.35 3.56 -1.75
CA GLY A 119 20.59 3.73 -0.99
C GLY A 119 20.65 5.03 -0.20
N SER A 120 19.79 6.00 -0.52
CA SER A 120 19.76 7.30 0.15
C SER A 120 18.37 7.91 0.04
N LEU A 121 18.12 8.95 0.84
CA LEU A 121 16.87 9.71 0.76
C LEU A 121 16.69 10.36 -0.61
N GLU A 122 17.76 10.87 -1.20
CA GLU A 122 17.71 11.49 -2.54
C GLU A 122 17.27 10.48 -3.59
N SER A 123 17.80 9.26 -3.55
CA SER A 123 17.38 8.17 -4.44
C SER A 123 15.91 7.82 -4.26
N ALA A 124 15.44 7.76 -3.01
CA ALA A 124 14.03 7.53 -2.70
C ALA A 124 13.15 8.64 -3.26
N MET A 125 13.56 9.89 -3.13
CA MET A 125 12.84 11.04 -3.69
C MET A 125 12.75 10.97 -5.22
N SER A 126 13.82 10.53 -5.88
CA SER A 126 13.81 10.30 -7.34
C SER A 126 12.80 9.25 -7.74
N MET A 127 12.71 8.16 -7.00
CA MET A 127 11.72 7.09 -7.25
C MET A 127 10.30 7.62 -7.12
N ILE A 128 10.02 8.38 -6.06
CA ILE A 128 8.70 8.97 -5.83
C ILE A 128 8.37 10.01 -6.92
N ALA A 129 9.33 10.85 -7.30
CA ALA A 129 9.15 11.83 -8.37
C ALA A 129 8.80 11.16 -9.71
N GLY A 130 9.47 10.03 -10.02
CA GLY A 130 9.17 9.25 -11.22
C GLY A 130 7.74 8.71 -11.21
N THR A 131 7.28 8.19 -10.06
CA THR A 131 5.90 7.73 -9.90
C THR A 131 4.91 8.89 -10.09
N ALA A 132 5.20 10.06 -9.51
CA ALA A 132 4.36 11.24 -9.67
C ALA A 132 4.23 11.66 -11.13
N ARG A 133 5.33 11.68 -11.86
CA ARG A 133 5.32 12.00 -13.31
C ARG A 133 4.48 11.01 -14.09
N SER A 134 4.56 9.72 -13.76
CA SER A 134 3.75 8.68 -14.40
C SER A 134 2.26 8.84 -14.15
N MET A 135 1.88 9.58 -13.12
CA MET A 135 0.49 9.88 -12.77
C MET A 135 0.00 11.21 -13.35
N GLY A 136 0.84 11.95 -14.06
CA GLY A 136 0.50 13.27 -14.55
C GLY A 136 0.62 14.36 -13.49
N VAL A 137 1.41 14.13 -12.45
CA VAL A 137 1.70 15.11 -11.39
C VAL A 137 3.04 15.77 -11.70
N VAL A 138 3.06 17.11 -11.73
CA VAL A 138 4.26 17.89 -12.02
C VAL A 138 5.03 18.11 -10.72
N VAL A 139 6.34 17.81 -10.76
CA VAL A 139 7.24 18.07 -9.64
C VAL A 139 7.71 19.51 -9.73
N VAL A 140 7.43 20.31 -8.70
CA VAL A 140 7.82 21.72 -8.61
C VAL A 140 8.71 21.95 -7.39
N ASP A 141 9.43 23.02 -7.39
CA ASP A 141 10.31 23.39 -6.25
C ASP A 141 9.55 24.02 -5.10
#